data_08302b53ead22e390b750498a7c7cff8
#
_entry.id   08302b53ead22e390b750498a7c7cff8
#
_cell.length_a   1.000
_cell.length_b   1.000
_cell.length_c   1.000
_cell.angle_alpha   90.00
_cell.angle_beta   90.00
_cell.angle_gamma   90.00
#
_symmetry.space_group_name_H-M   'P 1'
#
loop_
_entity.id
_entity.type
_entity.pdbx_description
1 polymer ?
#
loop_
_entity_poly.entity_id
_entity_poly.type
_entity_poly.pdbx_seq_one_letter_code
_entity_poly.pdbx_strand_id
1 'polypeptide(L)'
;YPHCWRTDKPVLYYPLDSWFIRTTALRERMIELNKTIRWKPESTGTGRFGKWLEGLVDWNLSRSRFWGTPLPVWATEDYSEVKCIGSVEELMAEIERSIAAGVMQENPYRNFRVGDMSKENYAKIDLHRPYVDQIVLVSSKGEPMRRESDLIDVWFDSGAMPYAQVHYPFENKEGFGQVYPADFIAEGVDQTRGWFFTLHAIASMLFDSVAFKNIISNGLVLDKNGNKMSKRLGNAVDPFEVLDTYGADATRWYMISNSQPWDNLKFDRDGVDEVRRKFFGTLYNTYSFFALYANVDGFTGREEEVPMEKRPEIDRWIISLLNTLVKNVTESLEDYDPTPAARAIQEFVGENLSNWYVRLNRKRFWGGGMSEDKLAAYQTLYTCLETVTMLAAPFAPFISDRIFTDLNAVSGRHKDESVHLAAFPTADERLIDARLEEMMSLAQKVSSMVLALRRKVSIKVRQPLTKILIPVLD
;
A
#
# COMPACT_ATOMS: atom_id res chain seq x y z
N TYR A 1 37.13 -15.30 -2.36
CA TYR A 1 36.56 -16.27 -3.26
C TYR A 1 35.08 -16.45 -2.97
N PRO A 2 34.16 -16.49 -3.96
CA PRO A 2 32.73 -16.59 -3.72
C PRO A 2 32.36 -17.96 -3.14
N HIS A 3 31.50 -17.93 -2.13
CA HIS A 3 30.94 -19.10 -1.47
C HIS A 3 29.42 -19.14 -1.61
N CYS A 4 28.87 -20.34 -1.67
CA CYS A 4 27.43 -20.55 -1.69
C CYS A 4 26.80 -20.05 -0.36
N TRP A 5 25.90 -19.12 -0.41
CA TRP A 5 25.26 -18.54 0.78
C TRP A 5 24.44 -19.53 1.64
N ARG A 6 24.11 -20.71 1.09
CA ARG A 6 23.42 -21.79 1.82
C ARG A 6 24.34 -22.78 2.47
N THR A 7 25.49 -23.09 1.84
CA THR A 7 26.35 -24.21 2.24
C THR A 7 27.73 -23.78 2.71
N ASP A 8 28.08 -22.49 2.58
CA ASP A 8 29.39 -21.90 2.81
C ASP A 8 30.53 -22.59 2.05
N LYS A 9 30.20 -23.39 1.03
CA LYS A 9 31.21 -24.05 0.18
C LYS A 9 31.62 -23.13 -0.97
N PRO A 10 32.91 -23.24 -1.44
CA PRO A 10 33.36 -22.49 -2.61
C PRO A 10 32.48 -22.78 -3.85
N VAL A 11 32.23 -21.76 -4.66
CA VAL A 11 31.45 -21.87 -5.90
C VAL A 11 32.36 -21.73 -7.09
N LEU A 12 32.29 -22.68 -8.04
CA LEU A 12 33.01 -22.58 -9.32
C LEU A 12 32.14 -21.82 -10.34
N TYR A 13 32.81 -20.96 -11.11
CA TYR A 13 32.20 -20.38 -12.31
C TYR A 13 32.32 -21.37 -13.45
N TYR A 14 31.21 -21.77 -14.00
CA TYR A 14 31.12 -22.69 -15.11
C TYR A 14 30.24 -22.12 -16.23
N PRO A 15 30.72 -22.00 -17.47
CA PRO A 15 29.92 -21.52 -18.58
C PRO A 15 28.86 -22.57 -18.95
N LEU A 16 27.63 -22.13 -19.16
CA LEU A 16 26.50 -22.93 -19.62
C LEU A 16 25.82 -22.18 -20.76
N ASP A 17 25.44 -22.93 -21.80
CA ASP A 17 24.57 -22.41 -22.84
C ASP A 17 23.23 -22.04 -22.22
N SER A 18 22.70 -20.88 -22.59
CA SER A 18 21.50 -20.33 -21.98
C SER A 18 20.69 -19.52 -22.98
N TRP A 19 19.37 -19.48 -22.76
CA TRP A 19 18.47 -18.61 -23.52
C TRP A 19 18.39 -17.23 -22.88
N PHE A 20 18.44 -16.20 -23.72
CA PHE A 20 18.41 -14.79 -23.31
C PHE A 20 17.29 -14.04 -23.99
N ILE A 21 16.69 -13.11 -23.27
CA ILE A 21 15.90 -12.04 -23.86
C ILE A 21 16.82 -10.84 -24.12
N ARG A 22 16.87 -10.34 -25.36
CA ARG A 22 17.67 -9.18 -25.74
C ARG A 22 17.05 -7.89 -25.19
N THR A 23 17.06 -7.72 -23.87
CA THR A 23 16.53 -6.53 -23.21
C THR A 23 17.30 -5.25 -23.58
N THR A 24 18.58 -5.40 -23.93
CA THR A 24 19.42 -4.27 -24.40
C THR A 24 18.89 -3.59 -25.66
N ALA A 25 18.10 -4.31 -26.50
CA ALA A 25 17.46 -3.73 -27.68
C ALA A 25 16.46 -2.59 -27.36
N LEU A 26 15.90 -2.58 -26.15
CA LEU A 26 14.93 -1.60 -25.68
C LEU A 26 15.46 -0.75 -24.51
N ARG A 27 16.76 -0.75 -24.25
CA ARG A 27 17.37 -0.01 -23.14
C ARG A 27 16.92 1.45 -23.09
N GLU A 28 17.10 2.16 -24.18
CA GLU A 28 16.76 3.59 -24.25
C GLU A 28 15.27 3.83 -24.02
N ARG A 29 14.42 2.96 -24.57
CA ARG A 29 12.98 3.06 -24.37
C ARG A 29 12.57 2.80 -22.93
N MET A 30 13.18 1.82 -22.27
CA MET A 30 12.96 1.57 -20.84
C MET A 30 13.39 2.77 -19.97
N ILE A 31 14.49 3.44 -20.32
CA ILE A 31 14.96 4.65 -19.62
C ILE A 31 13.95 5.79 -19.82
N GLU A 32 13.42 6.00 -21.02
CA GLU A 32 12.40 7.01 -21.29
C GLU A 32 11.11 6.74 -20.52
N LEU A 33 10.61 5.51 -20.57
CA LEU A 33 9.41 5.10 -19.87
C LEU A 33 9.56 5.24 -18.37
N ASN A 34 10.72 4.90 -17.79
CA ASN A 34 10.98 5.08 -16.37
C ASN A 34 10.81 6.54 -15.91
N LYS A 35 11.11 7.53 -16.75
CA LYS A 35 10.93 8.95 -16.42
C LYS A 35 9.47 9.36 -16.26
N THR A 36 8.54 8.55 -16.78
CA THR A 36 7.09 8.79 -16.64
C THR A 36 6.50 8.21 -15.37
N ILE A 37 7.25 7.35 -14.66
CA ILE A 37 6.83 6.74 -13.39
C ILE A 37 7.07 7.73 -12.25
N ARG A 38 6.06 7.91 -11.40
CA ARG A 38 6.18 8.71 -10.18
C ARG A 38 6.77 7.88 -9.05
N TRP A 39 8.04 8.08 -8.80
CA TRP A 39 8.78 7.37 -7.75
C TRP A 39 8.73 8.10 -6.40
N LYS A 40 8.49 7.33 -5.35
CA LYS A 40 8.70 7.74 -3.95
C LYS A 40 9.73 6.78 -3.29
N PRO A 41 10.95 7.26 -2.98
CA PRO A 41 11.49 8.59 -3.30
C PRO A 41 11.93 8.68 -4.77
N GLU A 42 11.91 9.88 -5.34
CA GLU A 42 12.37 10.15 -6.71
C GLU A 42 13.81 9.68 -6.96
N SER A 43 14.65 9.79 -5.94
CA SER A 43 16.06 9.36 -5.98
C SER A 43 16.24 7.86 -6.25
N THR A 44 15.26 7.02 -5.94
CA THR A 44 15.31 5.59 -6.30
C THR A 44 15.10 5.40 -7.80
N GLY A 45 14.15 6.12 -8.39
CA GLY A 45 13.84 6.06 -9.82
C GLY A 45 14.96 6.62 -10.71
N THR A 46 15.52 7.77 -10.37
CA THR A 46 16.61 8.42 -11.10
C THR A 46 17.98 7.81 -10.79
N GLY A 47 18.19 7.40 -9.56
CA GLY A 47 19.46 6.84 -9.07
C GLY A 47 19.55 5.34 -9.23
N ARG A 48 19.06 4.59 -8.24
CA ARG A 48 19.27 3.13 -8.16
C ARG A 48 18.67 2.37 -9.34
N PHE A 49 17.43 2.66 -9.72
CA PHE A 49 16.75 2.00 -10.82
C PHE A 49 17.20 2.55 -12.19
N GLY A 50 17.26 3.88 -12.35
CA GLY A 50 17.69 4.51 -13.59
C GLY A 50 19.12 4.09 -13.99
N LYS A 51 20.07 4.10 -13.05
CA LYS A 51 21.44 3.62 -13.31
C LYS A 51 21.51 2.14 -13.61
N TRP A 52 20.61 1.33 -13.07
CA TRP A 52 20.49 -0.07 -13.43
C TRP A 52 20.07 -0.23 -14.90
N LEU A 53 19.11 0.56 -15.36
CA LEU A 53 18.67 0.55 -16.75
C LEU A 53 19.77 1.05 -17.70
N GLU A 54 20.55 2.08 -17.33
CA GLU A 54 21.70 2.55 -18.11
C GLU A 54 22.76 1.45 -18.31
N GLY A 55 22.99 0.63 -17.28
CA GLY A 55 23.92 -0.50 -17.31
C GLY A 55 23.28 -1.83 -17.69
N LEU A 56 22.10 -1.81 -18.34
CA LEU A 56 21.34 -3.01 -18.65
C LEU A 56 22.13 -4.00 -19.51
N VAL A 57 22.07 -5.27 -19.15
CA VAL A 57 22.54 -6.43 -19.93
C VAL A 57 21.36 -7.30 -20.32
N ASP A 58 21.55 -8.17 -21.32
CA ASP A 58 20.51 -9.08 -21.74
C ASP A 58 20.08 -10.03 -20.60
N TRP A 59 18.80 -10.31 -20.54
CA TRP A 59 18.22 -11.11 -19.45
C TRP A 59 18.40 -12.60 -19.73
N ASN A 60 19.24 -13.25 -18.93
CA ASN A 60 19.32 -14.72 -18.95
C ASN A 60 18.01 -15.31 -18.45
N LEU A 61 17.23 -15.88 -19.37
CA LEU A 61 15.87 -16.37 -19.11
C LEU A 61 15.85 -17.83 -18.63
N SER A 62 16.73 -18.68 -19.14
CA SER A 62 16.68 -20.12 -18.88
C SER A 62 17.27 -20.53 -17.54
N ARG A 63 16.69 -21.56 -16.91
CA ARG A 63 17.14 -22.13 -15.64
C ARG A 63 17.21 -23.66 -15.72
N SER A 64 18.38 -24.22 -15.47
CA SER A 64 18.57 -25.67 -15.40
C SER A 64 18.05 -26.22 -14.08
N ARG A 65 16.73 -26.36 -14.00
CA ARG A 65 15.99 -26.88 -12.84
C ARG A 65 14.94 -27.91 -13.29
N PHE A 66 14.46 -28.70 -12.32
CA PHE A 66 13.43 -29.70 -12.62
C PHE A 66 12.02 -29.11 -12.56
N TRP A 67 11.71 -28.30 -11.52
CA TRP A 67 10.36 -27.78 -11.30
C TRP A 67 10.27 -26.27 -11.55
N GLY A 68 9.25 -25.88 -12.29
CA GLY A 68 8.93 -24.51 -12.66
C GLY A 68 8.24 -24.46 -14.03
N THR A 69 8.05 -23.29 -14.61
CA THR A 69 7.46 -23.09 -15.93
C THR A 69 8.45 -23.53 -17.02
N PRO A 70 8.13 -24.56 -17.84
CA PRO A 70 8.99 -25.00 -18.91
C PRO A 70 9.18 -23.95 -20.00
N LEU A 71 10.40 -23.85 -20.53
CA LEU A 71 10.68 -23.00 -21.67
C LEU A 71 9.92 -23.54 -22.90
N PRO A 72 9.01 -22.75 -23.54
CA PRO A 72 8.15 -23.25 -24.63
C PRO A 72 8.88 -23.23 -25.99
N VAL A 73 10.12 -23.74 -26.02
CA VAL A 73 10.99 -23.74 -27.21
C VAL A 73 11.32 -25.14 -27.60
N TRP A 74 11.09 -25.49 -28.86
CA TRP A 74 11.48 -26.74 -29.50
C TRP A 74 12.53 -26.46 -30.57
N ALA A 75 13.55 -27.30 -30.65
CA ALA A 75 14.64 -27.16 -31.60
C ALA A 75 15.00 -28.49 -32.24
N THR A 76 15.51 -28.47 -33.50
CA THR A 76 16.24 -29.59 -34.11
C THR A 76 17.56 -29.82 -33.37
N GLU A 77 18.15 -31.00 -33.49
CA GLU A 77 19.39 -31.37 -32.82
C GLU A 77 20.56 -30.42 -33.15
N ASP A 78 20.60 -29.94 -34.37
CA ASP A 78 21.61 -29.02 -34.87
C ASP A 78 21.24 -27.52 -34.74
N TYR A 79 20.08 -27.22 -34.11
CA TYR A 79 19.51 -25.86 -33.99
C TYR A 79 19.28 -25.14 -35.33
N SER A 80 19.20 -25.88 -36.44
CA SER A 80 18.89 -25.27 -37.75
C SER A 80 17.46 -24.73 -37.83
N GLU A 81 16.54 -25.26 -37.02
CA GLU A 81 15.18 -24.76 -36.85
C GLU A 81 14.80 -24.74 -35.38
N VAL A 82 14.24 -23.61 -34.96
CA VAL A 82 13.77 -23.35 -33.57
C VAL A 82 12.35 -22.82 -33.63
N LYS A 83 11.44 -23.37 -32.81
CA LYS A 83 10.07 -22.89 -32.64
C LYS A 83 9.82 -22.50 -31.20
N CYS A 84 9.29 -21.27 -31.00
CA CYS A 84 8.77 -20.84 -29.71
C CYS A 84 7.24 -20.89 -29.79
N ILE A 85 6.62 -21.72 -28.97
CA ILE A 85 5.18 -21.95 -28.95
C ILE A 85 4.48 -20.90 -28.04
N GLY A 86 3.57 -20.12 -28.59
CA GLY A 86 2.93 -19.00 -27.93
C GLY A 86 1.58 -19.31 -27.27
N SER A 87 0.97 -20.48 -27.57
CA SER A 87 -0.33 -20.86 -27.00
C SER A 87 -0.54 -22.37 -26.98
N VAL A 88 -1.50 -22.83 -26.16
CA VAL A 88 -1.92 -24.25 -26.17
C VAL A 88 -2.56 -24.61 -27.51
N GLU A 89 -3.30 -23.71 -28.14
CA GLU A 89 -3.88 -23.90 -29.48
C GLU A 89 -2.79 -24.18 -30.49
N GLU A 90 -1.74 -23.36 -30.52
CA GLU A 90 -0.58 -23.57 -31.41
C GLU A 90 0.13 -24.89 -31.09
N LEU A 91 0.32 -25.23 -29.82
CA LEU A 91 0.93 -26.48 -29.40
C LEU A 91 0.12 -27.67 -29.92
N MET A 92 -1.20 -27.65 -29.78
CA MET A 92 -2.10 -28.70 -30.26
C MET A 92 -2.00 -28.86 -31.78
N ALA A 93 -1.99 -27.76 -32.54
CA ALA A 93 -1.85 -27.78 -33.99
C ALA A 93 -0.49 -28.37 -34.42
N GLU A 94 0.60 -28.03 -33.76
CA GLU A 94 1.94 -28.55 -34.02
C GLU A 94 2.05 -30.05 -33.66
N ILE A 95 1.39 -30.50 -32.59
CA ILE A 95 1.31 -31.91 -32.24
C ILE A 95 0.59 -32.72 -33.37
N GLU A 96 -0.54 -32.21 -33.86
CA GLU A 96 -1.28 -32.90 -34.97
C GLU A 96 -0.45 -32.95 -36.25
N ARG A 97 0.31 -31.90 -36.57
CA ARG A 97 1.28 -31.91 -37.68
C ARG A 97 2.36 -32.99 -37.47
N SER A 98 2.84 -33.15 -36.26
CA SER A 98 3.89 -34.13 -35.92
C SER A 98 3.38 -35.56 -36.01
N ILE A 99 2.11 -35.79 -35.67
CA ILE A 99 1.43 -37.07 -35.85
C ILE A 99 1.28 -37.39 -37.34
N ALA A 100 0.79 -36.45 -38.14
CA ALA A 100 0.64 -36.60 -39.58
C ALA A 100 1.97 -36.88 -40.29
N ALA A 101 3.06 -36.32 -39.78
CA ALA A 101 4.43 -36.58 -40.26
C ALA A 101 5.05 -37.88 -39.74
N GLY A 102 4.39 -38.58 -38.83
CA GLY A 102 4.90 -39.81 -38.23
C GLY A 102 5.96 -39.62 -37.16
N VAL A 103 6.17 -38.40 -36.69
CA VAL A 103 7.13 -38.07 -35.63
C VAL A 103 6.59 -38.36 -34.24
N MET A 104 5.26 -38.20 -34.04
CA MET A 104 4.52 -38.61 -32.86
C MET A 104 3.46 -39.63 -33.18
N GLN A 105 3.08 -40.48 -32.21
CA GLN A 105 2.04 -41.52 -32.41
C GLN A 105 0.65 -41.05 -32.00
N GLU A 106 0.56 -40.28 -30.90
CA GLU A 106 -0.72 -39.78 -30.38
C GLU A 106 -0.55 -38.42 -29.71
N ASN A 107 -1.64 -37.70 -29.60
CA ASN A 107 -1.71 -36.44 -28.88
C ASN A 107 -2.00 -36.67 -27.39
N PRO A 108 -1.07 -36.40 -26.47
CA PRO A 108 -1.32 -36.61 -25.03
C PRO A 108 -2.42 -35.70 -24.49
N TYR A 109 -2.72 -34.59 -25.16
CA TYR A 109 -3.74 -33.60 -24.75
C TYR A 109 -5.03 -33.68 -25.57
N ARG A 110 -5.32 -34.80 -26.26
CA ARG A 110 -6.52 -35.00 -27.11
C ARG A 110 -7.85 -34.71 -26.41
N ASN A 111 -7.90 -34.78 -25.08
CA ASN A 111 -9.12 -34.54 -24.30
C ASN A 111 -9.28 -33.06 -23.88
N PHE A 112 -8.25 -32.22 -24.07
CA PHE A 112 -8.32 -30.79 -23.84
C PHE A 112 -9.02 -30.09 -25.00
N ARG A 113 -9.90 -29.14 -24.69
CA ARG A 113 -10.62 -28.33 -25.69
C ARG A 113 -10.10 -26.90 -25.66
N VAL A 114 -9.52 -26.44 -26.75
CA VAL A 114 -9.12 -25.06 -26.95
C VAL A 114 -10.34 -24.13 -26.85
N GLY A 115 -10.23 -23.04 -26.09
CA GLY A 115 -11.32 -22.08 -25.88
C GLY A 115 -12.31 -22.44 -24.77
N ASP A 116 -12.23 -23.64 -24.18
CA ASP A 116 -13.00 -23.99 -22.98
C ASP A 116 -12.18 -23.65 -21.71
N MET A 117 -12.53 -22.57 -21.05
CA MET A 117 -11.84 -22.02 -19.85
C MET A 117 -12.33 -22.66 -18.54
N SER A 118 -13.11 -23.75 -18.58
CA SER A 118 -13.58 -24.44 -17.39
C SER A 118 -12.45 -25.14 -16.63
N LYS A 119 -12.57 -25.22 -15.30
CA LYS A 119 -11.61 -25.92 -14.45
C LYS A 119 -11.49 -27.41 -14.81
N GLU A 120 -12.60 -28.02 -15.21
CA GLU A 120 -12.71 -29.43 -15.65
C GLU A 120 -11.89 -29.66 -16.93
N ASN A 121 -11.85 -28.69 -17.83
CA ASN A 121 -11.06 -28.77 -19.04
C ASN A 121 -9.57 -28.58 -18.75
N TYR A 122 -9.21 -27.58 -17.92
CA TYR A 122 -7.83 -27.34 -17.54
C TYR A 122 -7.21 -28.48 -16.72
N ALA A 123 -7.98 -29.26 -16.00
CA ALA A 123 -7.52 -30.47 -15.32
C ALA A 123 -7.06 -31.62 -16.28
N LYS A 124 -7.31 -31.48 -17.60
CA LYS A 124 -6.93 -32.47 -18.61
C LYS A 124 -5.56 -32.18 -19.25
N ILE A 125 -4.92 -31.06 -18.91
CA ILE A 125 -3.64 -30.68 -19.48
C ILE A 125 -2.66 -30.36 -18.32
N ASP A 126 -1.44 -30.87 -18.45
CA ASP A 126 -0.33 -30.52 -17.59
C ASP A 126 0.88 -30.19 -18.45
N LEU A 127 1.32 -28.93 -18.41
CA LEU A 127 2.45 -28.41 -19.18
C LEU A 127 3.77 -28.43 -18.40
N HIS A 128 3.79 -28.96 -17.17
CA HIS A 128 5.04 -29.13 -16.41
C HIS A 128 5.87 -30.31 -16.93
N ARG A 129 7.12 -30.31 -16.54
CA ARG A 129 7.95 -31.50 -16.67
C ARG A 129 7.45 -32.61 -15.72
N PRO A 130 7.49 -33.87 -16.09
CA PRO A 130 8.03 -34.45 -17.35
C PRO A 130 7.01 -34.55 -18.49
N TYR A 131 5.78 -34.08 -18.31
CA TYR A 131 4.66 -34.32 -19.28
C TYR A 131 4.95 -33.61 -20.61
N VAL A 132 5.30 -32.32 -20.59
CA VAL A 132 5.57 -31.54 -21.80
C VAL A 132 6.83 -32.01 -22.53
N ASP A 133 7.77 -32.66 -21.84
CA ASP A 133 9.01 -33.18 -22.44
C ASP A 133 8.77 -34.36 -23.37
N GLN A 134 7.58 -35.00 -23.32
CA GLN A 134 7.19 -36.08 -24.20
C GLN A 134 6.77 -35.62 -25.60
N ILE A 135 6.52 -34.33 -25.76
CA ILE A 135 6.08 -33.73 -27.01
C ILE A 135 7.29 -33.54 -27.92
N VAL A 136 7.23 -34.16 -29.10
CA VAL A 136 8.22 -33.98 -30.17
C VAL A 136 7.54 -33.33 -31.35
N LEU A 137 7.95 -32.16 -31.75
CA LEU A 137 7.39 -31.44 -32.90
C LEU A 137 8.14 -31.82 -34.17
N VAL A 138 7.59 -31.43 -35.31
CA VAL A 138 8.20 -31.68 -36.62
C VAL A 138 8.69 -30.34 -37.23
N SER A 139 9.93 -30.35 -37.73
CA SER A 139 10.52 -29.22 -38.45
C SER A 139 9.89 -29.07 -39.86
N SER A 140 10.21 -27.99 -40.56
CA SER A 140 9.84 -27.75 -41.95
C SER A 140 10.42 -28.80 -42.89
N LYS A 141 11.51 -29.48 -42.50
CA LYS A 141 12.21 -30.51 -43.24
C LYS A 141 11.80 -31.95 -42.86
N GLY A 142 10.85 -32.12 -41.93
CA GLY A 142 10.40 -33.42 -41.45
C GLY A 142 11.26 -34.02 -40.33
N GLU A 143 12.19 -33.24 -39.76
CA GLU A 143 13.08 -33.67 -38.69
C GLU A 143 12.42 -33.51 -37.29
N PRO A 144 12.72 -34.37 -36.32
CA PRO A 144 12.17 -34.24 -34.97
C PRO A 144 12.76 -33.03 -34.26
N MET A 145 11.89 -32.23 -33.61
CA MET A 145 12.24 -31.11 -32.76
C MET A 145 11.91 -31.47 -31.30
N ARG A 146 12.88 -31.32 -30.42
CA ARG A 146 12.70 -31.58 -28.98
C ARG A 146 12.63 -30.28 -28.19
N ARG A 147 11.86 -30.29 -27.11
CA ARG A 147 11.77 -29.14 -26.22
C ARG A 147 13.10 -28.91 -25.51
N GLU A 148 13.49 -27.66 -25.38
CA GLU A 148 14.61 -27.24 -24.54
C GLU A 148 14.38 -27.67 -23.09
N SER A 149 15.40 -28.33 -22.49
CA SER A 149 15.23 -28.95 -21.17
C SER A 149 15.09 -27.94 -20.02
N ASP A 150 15.50 -26.71 -20.24
CA ASP A 150 15.46 -25.66 -19.24
C ASP A 150 14.03 -25.15 -18.92
N LEU A 151 13.93 -24.46 -17.79
CA LEU A 151 12.75 -23.75 -17.33
C LEU A 151 12.93 -22.24 -17.52
N ILE A 152 11.84 -21.51 -17.48
CA ILE A 152 11.84 -20.05 -17.45
C ILE A 152 12.28 -19.55 -16.06
N ASP A 153 12.98 -18.43 -16.02
CA ASP A 153 13.28 -17.70 -14.80
C ASP A 153 11.97 -17.30 -14.08
N VAL A 154 11.84 -17.67 -12.82
CA VAL A 154 10.67 -17.34 -11.99
C VAL A 154 10.38 -15.81 -11.93
N TRP A 155 11.38 -14.99 -12.20
CA TRP A 155 11.19 -13.55 -12.32
C TRP A 155 10.42 -13.14 -13.57
N PHE A 156 10.45 -13.96 -14.62
CA PHE A 156 9.57 -13.80 -15.77
C PHE A 156 8.11 -14.10 -15.40
N ASP A 157 7.88 -15.21 -14.68
CA ASP A 157 6.53 -15.56 -14.21
C ASP A 157 5.94 -14.44 -13.37
N SER A 158 6.70 -13.90 -12.40
CA SER A 158 6.25 -12.79 -11.57
C SER A 158 6.08 -11.47 -12.35
N GLY A 159 6.94 -11.22 -13.35
CA GLY A 159 6.84 -10.06 -14.25
C GLY A 159 5.66 -10.14 -15.22
N ALA A 160 5.17 -11.36 -15.49
CA ALA A 160 4.00 -11.61 -16.32
C ALA A 160 2.66 -11.42 -15.57
N MET A 161 2.68 -11.27 -14.25
CA MET A 161 1.48 -11.23 -13.40
C MET A 161 0.38 -10.29 -13.88
N PRO A 162 0.65 -9.04 -14.31
CA PRO A 162 -0.42 -8.11 -14.66
C PRO A 162 -1.39 -8.60 -15.73
N TYR A 163 -0.93 -9.39 -16.70
CA TYR A 163 -1.75 -9.97 -17.75
C TYR A 163 -2.04 -11.44 -17.53
N ALA A 164 -1.14 -12.18 -16.88
CA ALA A 164 -1.36 -13.59 -16.58
C ALA A 164 -2.55 -13.81 -15.62
N GLN A 165 -2.72 -12.94 -14.61
CA GLN A 165 -3.83 -13.05 -13.65
C GLN A 165 -5.23 -12.93 -14.29
N VAL A 166 -5.33 -12.21 -15.40
CA VAL A 166 -6.59 -12.03 -16.14
C VAL A 166 -6.64 -12.87 -17.41
N HIS A 167 -5.64 -13.74 -17.62
CA HIS A 167 -5.47 -14.62 -18.77
C HIS A 167 -5.49 -13.88 -20.12
N TYR A 168 -4.93 -12.66 -20.13
CA TYR A 168 -4.78 -11.88 -21.36
C TYR A 168 -3.69 -12.51 -22.25
N PRO A 169 -3.83 -12.57 -23.58
CA PRO A 169 -4.92 -12.01 -24.41
C PRO A 169 -6.07 -13.00 -24.71
N PHE A 170 -6.11 -14.16 -24.08
CA PHE A 170 -7.09 -15.22 -24.35
C PHE A 170 -8.45 -14.94 -23.72
N GLU A 171 -8.46 -14.29 -22.55
CA GLU A 171 -9.64 -13.79 -21.86
C GLU A 171 -9.46 -12.30 -21.51
N ASN A 172 -10.55 -11.63 -21.15
CA ASN A 172 -10.59 -10.26 -20.62
C ASN A 172 -9.88 -9.18 -21.50
N LYS A 173 -9.77 -9.44 -22.79
CA LYS A 173 -9.04 -8.58 -23.72
C LYS A 173 -9.59 -7.15 -23.77
N GLU A 174 -10.91 -6.98 -23.75
CA GLU A 174 -11.57 -5.67 -23.85
C GLU A 174 -11.40 -4.84 -22.55
N GLY A 175 -11.38 -5.51 -21.38
CA GLY A 175 -11.25 -4.85 -20.08
C GLY A 175 -9.81 -4.57 -19.66
N PHE A 176 -8.82 -5.18 -20.31
CA PHE A 176 -7.43 -5.11 -19.88
C PHE A 176 -6.88 -3.67 -19.83
N GLY A 177 -7.19 -2.85 -20.84
CA GLY A 177 -6.77 -1.45 -20.89
C GLY A 177 -7.34 -0.55 -19.79
N GLN A 178 -8.35 -1.02 -19.04
CA GLN A 178 -8.92 -0.27 -17.90
C GLN A 178 -8.13 -0.50 -16.61
N VAL A 179 -7.41 -1.62 -16.50
CA VAL A 179 -6.67 -2.03 -15.29
C VAL A 179 -5.15 -2.03 -15.51
N TYR A 180 -4.69 -1.81 -16.73
CA TYR A 180 -3.28 -1.80 -17.09
C TYR A 180 -2.91 -0.53 -17.87
N PRO A 181 -1.78 0.16 -17.52
CA PRO A 181 -0.87 -0.11 -16.40
C PRO A 181 -1.51 0.11 -15.03
N ALA A 182 -1.00 -0.58 -14.01
CA ALA A 182 -1.47 -0.42 -12.63
C ALA A 182 -1.29 1.03 -12.14
N ASP A 183 -2.21 1.50 -11.30
CA ASP A 183 -2.10 2.86 -10.74
C ASP A 183 -1.01 2.96 -9.69
N PHE A 184 -0.76 1.89 -8.93
CA PHE A 184 0.15 1.92 -7.79
C PHE A 184 0.81 0.56 -7.52
N ILE A 185 2.08 0.60 -7.07
CA ILE A 185 2.82 -0.54 -6.51
C ILE A 185 3.68 -0.09 -5.34
N ALA A 186 3.81 -0.94 -4.31
CA ALA A 186 4.67 -0.71 -3.15
C ALA A 186 5.40 -1.99 -2.76
N GLU A 187 6.74 -1.97 -2.86
CA GLU A 187 7.60 -3.08 -2.49
C GLU A 187 8.95 -2.56 -1.94
N GLY A 188 9.78 -3.46 -1.42
CA GLY A 188 11.10 -3.11 -0.91
C GLY A 188 12.05 -2.56 -1.99
N VAL A 189 12.99 -1.73 -1.58
CA VAL A 189 13.99 -1.11 -2.47
C VAL A 189 14.88 -2.12 -3.21
N ASP A 190 15.01 -3.33 -2.70
CA ASP A 190 15.73 -4.44 -3.35
C ASP A 190 15.05 -4.87 -4.67
N GLN A 191 13.73 -4.64 -4.81
CA GLN A 191 12.96 -4.97 -6.00
C GLN A 191 13.30 -4.09 -7.22
N THR A 192 14.10 -3.05 -7.07
CA THR A 192 14.73 -2.34 -8.19
C THR A 192 15.60 -3.25 -9.07
N ARG A 193 16.08 -4.38 -8.53
CA ARG A 193 16.82 -5.43 -9.23
C ARG A 193 16.06 -6.77 -9.20
N GLY A 194 14.76 -6.73 -9.10
CA GLY A 194 13.87 -7.87 -9.05
C GLY A 194 12.56 -7.53 -9.74
N TRP A 195 11.47 -7.55 -9.02
CA TRP A 195 10.13 -7.44 -9.57
C TRP A 195 9.85 -6.11 -10.31
N PHE A 196 10.33 -4.97 -9.80
CA PHE A 196 10.16 -3.69 -10.51
C PHE A 196 10.80 -3.74 -11.89
N PHE A 197 12.00 -4.33 -11.99
CA PHE A 197 12.68 -4.46 -13.27
C PHE A 197 11.94 -5.40 -14.22
N THR A 198 11.55 -6.58 -13.77
CA THR A 198 10.92 -7.57 -14.66
C THR A 198 9.56 -7.12 -15.15
N LEU A 199 8.75 -6.48 -14.28
CA LEU A 199 7.51 -5.83 -14.68
C LEU A 199 7.75 -4.76 -15.75
N HIS A 200 8.72 -3.88 -15.52
CA HIS A 200 9.03 -2.78 -16.44
C HIS A 200 9.58 -3.29 -17.79
N ALA A 201 10.47 -4.28 -17.76
CA ALA A 201 11.04 -4.87 -18.95
C ALA A 201 9.98 -5.52 -19.83
N ILE A 202 9.11 -6.35 -19.26
CA ILE A 202 8.05 -7.04 -20.01
C ILE A 202 7.02 -6.04 -20.52
N ALA A 203 6.61 -5.05 -19.69
CA ALA A 203 5.70 -3.99 -20.11
C ALA A 203 6.26 -3.18 -21.30
N SER A 204 7.53 -2.83 -21.26
CA SER A 204 8.20 -2.10 -22.34
C SER A 204 8.27 -2.91 -23.64
N MET A 205 8.54 -4.22 -23.52
CA MET A 205 8.65 -5.11 -24.68
C MET A 205 7.32 -5.42 -25.35
N LEU A 206 6.27 -5.66 -24.58
CA LEU A 206 4.99 -6.13 -25.09
C LEU A 206 4.00 -4.99 -25.41
N PHE A 207 4.05 -3.90 -24.62
CA PHE A 207 3.02 -2.85 -24.67
C PHE A 207 3.59 -1.46 -24.96
N ASP A 208 4.90 -1.31 -25.09
CA ASP A 208 5.56 0.01 -25.20
C ASP A 208 5.11 0.97 -24.07
N SER A 209 4.95 0.46 -22.87
CA SER A 209 4.35 1.14 -21.73
C SER A 209 5.09 0.83 -20.43
N VAL A 210 4.75 1.56 -19.37
CA VAL A 210 5.09 1.18 -17.99
C VAL A 210 4.13 0.12 -17.49
N ALA A 211 4.54 -0.67 -16.49
CA ALA A 211 3.65 -1.62 -15.81
C ALA A 211 2.83 -0.96 -14.69
N PHE A 212 3.32 0.14 -14.15
CA PHE A 212 2.72 0.90 -13.04
C PHE A 212 3.05 2.39 -13.17
N LYS A 213 2.14 3.26 -12.70
CA LYS A 213 2.25 4.72 -12.81
C LYS A 213 2.93 5.33 -11.59
N ASN A 214 2.62 4.84 -10.39
CA ASN A 214 3.10 5.35 -9.11
C ASN A 214 3.73 4.23 -8.30
N ILE A 215 4.80 4.54 -7.58
CA ILE A 215 5.55 3.55 -6.81
C ILE A 215 6.06 4.13 -5.49
N ILE A 216 5.87 3.38 -4.42
CA ILE A 216 6.61 3.57 -3.17
C ILE A 216 7.67 2.46 -3.08
N SER A 217 8.93 2.87 -3.08
CA SER A 217 10.07 1.96 -2.86
C SER A 217 10.40 1.94 -1.38
N ASN A 218 9.88 0.94 -0.66
CA ASN A 218 9.98 0.86 0.80
C ASN A 218 11.42 0.66 1.28
N GLY A 219 11.77 1.35 2.37
CA GLY A 219 12.98 1.12 3.15
C GLY A 219 12.93 -0.20 3.92
N LEU A 220 14.02 -0.52 4.59
CA LEU A 220 14.12 -1.74 5.40
C LEU A 220 13.53 -1.52 6.79
N VAL A 221 12.89 -2.58 7.33
CA VAL A 221 12.54 -2.64 8.75
C VAL A 221 13.76 -3.21 9.52
N LEU A 222 14.34 -2.39 10.38
CA LEU A 222 15.51 -2.68 11.18
C LEU A 222 15.12 -2.91 12.64
N ASP A 223 15.98 -3.51 13.44
CA ASP A 223 15.78 -3.58 14.88
C ASP A 223 15.86 -2.17 15.52
N LYS A 224 15.52 -2.04 16.78
CA LYS A 224 15.55 -0.74 17.51
C LYS A 224 16.92 -0.04 17.50
N ASN A 225 17.99 -0.79 17.30
CA ASN A 225 19.36 -0.28 17.24
C ASN A 225 19.77 0.11 15.81
N GLY A 226 18.94 -0.20 14.82
CA GLY A 226 19.22 0.07 13.40
C GLY A 226 19.97 -1.04 12.68
N ASN A 227 20.04 -2.26 13.25
CA ASN A 227 20.66 -3.41 12.60
C ASN A 227 19.63 -4.19 11.78
N LYS A 228 20.09 -4.82 10.71
CA LYS A 228 19.24 -5.70 9.90
C LYS A 228 18.76 -6.89 10.74
N MET A 229 17.45 -7.13 10.75
CA MET A 229 16.87 -8.28 11.43
C MET A 229 17.24 -9.59 10.74
N SER A 230 17.61 -10.60 11.52
CA SER A 230 17.78 -11.96 11.04
C SER A 230 17.50 -12.98 12.14
N LYS A 231 16.96 -14.14 11.74
CA LYS A 231 16.73 -15.26 12.68
C LYS A 231 18.03 -15.74 13.31
N ARG A 232 19.15 -15.70 12.57
CA ARG A 232 20.47 -16.10 13.04
C ARG A 232 20.99 -15.23 14.19
N LEU A 233 20.70 -13.93 14.16
CA LEU A 233 21.12 -12.98 15.19
C LEU A 233 20.16 -12.91 16.38
N GLY A 234 18.98 -13.56 16.28
CA GLY A 234 17.96 -13.54 17.32
C GLY A 234 17.31 -12.16 17.55
N ASN A 235 17.53 -11.22 16.62
CA ASN A 235 16.97 -9.86 16.69
C ASN A 235 15.74 -9.66 15.80
N ALA A 236 15.23 -10.74 15.19
CA ALA A 236 14.00 -10.69 14.40
C ALA A 236 12.79 -10.57 15.34
N VAL A 237 11.91 -9.64 15.04
CA VAL A 237 10.63 -9.47 15.73
C VAL A 237 9.57 -10.34 15.03
N ASP A 238 8.85 -11.15 15.79
CA ASP A 238 7.69 -11.87 15.26
C ASP A 238 6.53 -10.88 15.12
N PRO A 239 6.03 -10.65 13.89
CA PRO A 239 4.93 -9.73 13.67
C PRO A 239 3.63 -10.19 14.34
N PHE A 240 3.37 -11.50 14.45
CA PHE A 240 2.16 -12.01 15.08
C PHE A 240 2.13 -11.75 16.60
N GLU A 241 3.27 -11.90 17.29
CA GLU A 241 3.36 -11.50 18.71
C GLU A 241 3.04 -10.00 18.90
N VAL A 242 3.49 -9.15 17.97
CA VAL A 242 3.21 -7.71 18.03
C VAL A 242 1.72 -7.43 17.79
N LEU A 243 1.13 -8.07 16.78
CA LEU A 243 -0.30 -7.94 16.48
C LEU A 243 -1.18 -8.41 17.64
N ASP A 244 -0.84 -9.55 18.25
CA ASP A 244 -1.60 -10.11 19.39
C ASP A 244 -1.47 -9.24 20.65
N THR A 245 -0.31 -8.61 20.86
CA THR A 245 -0.05 -7.81 22.07
C THR A 245 -0.60 -6.38 21.97
N TYR A 246 -0.42 -5.74 20.84
CA TYR A 246 -0.71 -4.30 20.69
C TYR A 246 -1.88 -3.99 19.74
N GLY A 247 -2.30 -4.97 18.94
CA GLY A 247 -3.33 -4.82 17.91
C GLY A 247 -2.78 -4.39 16.56
N ALA A 248 -3.51 -4.73 15.51
CA ALA A 248 -3.13 -4.44 14.13
C ALA A 248 -3.09 -2.93 13.86
N ASP A 249 -4.09 -2.18 14.31
CA ASP A 249 -4.18 -0.73 14.05
C ASP A 249 -3.00 0.04 14.65
N ALA A 250 -2.60 -0.28 15.89
CA ALA A 250 -1.45 0.37 16.52
C ALA A 250 -0.15 0.06 15.79
N THR A 251 0.03 -1.18 15.35
CA THR A 251 1.21 -1.62 14.60
C THR A 251 1.28 -0.92 13.24
N ARG A 252 0.18 -0.91 12.47
CA ARG A 252 0.07 -0.23 11.18
C ARG A 252 0.34 1.27 11.31
N TRP A 253 -0.31 1.91 12.29
CA TRP A 253 -0.14 3.34 12.54
C TRP A 253 1.30 3.70 12.89
N TYR A 254 1.93 2.93 13.79
CA TYR A 254 3.33 3.12 14.15
C TYR A 254 4.25 3.05 12.93
N MET A 255 4.08 2.03 12.10
CA MET A 255 4.95 1.82 10.93
C MET A 255 4.86 2.98 9.93
N ILE A 256 3.67 3.58 9.76
CA ILE A 256 3.46 4.67 8.79
C ILE A 256 3.79 6.04 9.40
N SER A 257 3.45 6.28 10.67
CA SER A 257 3.64 7.59 11.30
C SER A 257 5.06 7.82 11.82
N ASN A 258 5.81 6.75 12.14
CA ASN A 258 7.14 6.88 12.74
C ASN A 258 8.21 7.37 11.75
N SER A 259 8.19 6.87 10.53
CA SER A 259 9.09 7.29 9.44
C SER A 259 8.38 7.22 8.10
N GLN A 260 8.94 7.91 7.11
CA GLN A 260 8.46 7.79 5.73
C GLN A 260 8.61 6.34 5.24
N PRO A 261 7.69 5.81 4.40
CA PRO A 261 7.75 4.43 3.92
C PRO A 261 9.06 4.05 3.23
N TRP A 262 9.69 5.01 2.56
CA TRP A 262 10.97 4.82 1.85
C TRP A 262 12.22 4.95 2.72
N ASP A 263 12.08 5.40 3.97
CA ASP A 263 13.17 5.44 4.93
C ASP A 263 13.25 4.13 5.71
N ASN A 264 14.44 3.82 6.22
CA ASN A 264 14.60 2.66 7.09
C ASN A 264 13.89 2.89 8.42
N LEU A 265 12.97 2.00 8.75
CA LEU A 265 12.23 2.03 10.01
C LEU A 265 13.00 1.28 11.10
N LYS A 266 13.36 1.95 12.19
CA LYS A 266 13.82 1.29 13.42
C LYS A 266 12.59 0.84 14.20
N PHE A 267 12.33 -0.45 14.18
CA PHE A 267 11.14 -1.02 14.84
C PHE A 267 11.38 -1.18 16.34
N ASP A 268 10.53 -0.51 17.12
CA ASP A 268 10.52 -0.58 18.57
C ASP A 268 9.12 -0.90 19.10
N ARG A 269 9.00 -1.98 19.89
CA ARG A 269 7.73 -2.41 20.52
C ARG A 269 7.19 -1.34 21.48
N ASP A 270 8.07 -0.61 22.19
CA ASP A 270 7.66 0.46 23.08
C ASP A 270 7.01 1.62 22.31
N GLY A 271 7.48 1.90 21.09
CA GLY A 271 6.88 2.89 20.19
C GLY A 271 5.49 2.48 19.72
N VAL A 272 5.26 1.19 19.44
CA VAL A 272 3.92 0.67 19.11
C VAL A 272 2.97 0.83 20.31
N ASP A 273 3.43 0.50 21.53
CA ASP A 273 2.64 0.67 22.75
C ASP A 273 2.35 2.15 23.04
N GLU A 274 3.28 3.03 22.74
CA GLU A 274 3.07 4.48 22.88
C GLU A 274 1.95 4.96 21.95
N VAL A 275 1.94 4.56 20.68
CA VAL A 275 0.85 4.86 19.73
C VAL A 275 -0.48 4.30 20.25
N ARG A 276 -0.51 3.05 20.72
CA ARG A 276 -1.70 2.43 21.28
C ARG A 276 -2.28 3.25 22.44
N ARG A 277 -1.44 3.66 23.38
CA ARG A 277 -1.87 4.39 24.57
C ARG A 277 -2.17 5.86 24.29
N LYS A 278 -1.28 6.56 23.59
CA LYS A 278 -1.38 8.03 23.42
C LYS A 278 -2.34 8.42 22.30
N PHE A 279 -2.32 7.74 21.17
CA PHE A 279 -3.20 8.08 20.06
C PHE A 279 -4.53 7.35 20.15
N PHE A 280 -4.53 6.01 20.07
CA PHE A 280 -5.78 5.25 20.08
C PHE A 280 -6.50 5.33 21.42
N GLY A 281 -5.77 5.35 22.54
CA GLY A 281 -6.35 5.58 23.85
C GLY A 281 -7.03 6.96 23.95
N THR A 282 -6.45 8.00 23.36
CA THR A 282 -7.06 9.33 23.33
C THR A 282 -8.29 9.39 22.42
N LEU A 283 -8.21 8.79 21.22
CA LEU A 283 -9.37 8.69 20.32
C LEU A 283 -10.52 7.94 20.98
N TYR A 284 -10.23 6.79 21.55
CA TYR A 284 -11.22 5.98 22.25
C TYR A 284 -11.85 6.72 23.45
N ASN A 285 -11.06 7.40 24.26
CA ASN A 285 -11.57 8.18 25.38
C ASN A 285 -12.44 9.36 24.92
N THR A 286 -12.08 10.00 23.80
CA THR A 286 -12.87 11.07 23.21
C THR A 286 -14.21 10.55 22.70
N TYR A 287 -14.20 9.42 22.00
CA TYR A 287 -15.42 8.73 21.56
C TYR A 287 -16.26 8.25 22.76
N SER A 288 -15.66 7.64 23.76
CA SER A 288 -16.38 7.16 24.96
C SER A 288 -17.02 8.30 25.75
N PHE A 289 -16.33 9.44 25.84
CA PHE A 289 -16.90 10.66 26.43
C PHE A 289 -18.15 11.11 25.65
N PHE A 290 -18.03 11.20 24.33
CA PHE A 290 -19.16 11.54 23.47
C PHE A 290 -20.32 10.57 23.64
N ALA A 291 -20.08 9.27 23.50
CA ALA A 291 -21.09 8.22 23.55
C ALA A 291 -21.81 8.17 24.90
N LEU A 292 -21.05 8.34 26.00
CA LEU A 292 -21.65 8.38 27.36
C LEU A 292 -22.69 9.47 27.48
N TYR A 293 -22.32 10.71 27.15
CA TYR A 293 -23.24 11.85 27.33
C TYR A 293 -24.33 11.88 26.27
N ALA A 294 -24.03 11.51 25.02
CA ALA A 294 -25.03 11.40 23.96
C ALA A 294 -26.15 10.41 24.34
N ASN A 295 -25.79 9.25 24.93
CA ASN A 295 -26.77 8.28 25.41
C ASN A 295 -27.60 8.81 26.59
N VAL A 296 -26.97 9.51 27.53
CA VAL A 296 -27.66 10.10 28.71
C VAL A 296 -28.64 11.17 28.28
N ASP A 297 -28.26 12.01 27.33
CA ASP A 297 -29.07 13.15 26.87
C ASP A 297 -30.01 12.79 25.71
N GLY A 298 -29.94 11.58 25.16
CA GLY A 298 -30.77 11.11 24.06
C GLY A 298 -30.41 11.76 22.70
N PHE A 299 -29.16 12.22 22.51
CA PHE A 299 -28.71 12.76 21.25
C PHE A 299 -28.61 11.64 20.19
N THR A 300 -29.23 11.83 19.05
CA THR A 300 -29.30 10.82 17.98
C THR A 300 -28.51 11.18 16.73
N GLY A 301 -28.08 12.42 16.58
CA GLY A 301 -27.46 12.94 15.36
C GLY A 301 -28.45 13.22 14.23
N ARG A 302 -29.76 13.14 14.51
CA ARG A 302 -30.88 13.44 13.56
C ARG A 302 -31.56 14.75 13.87
N GLU A 303 -31.15 15.42 14.92
CA GLU A 303 -31.67 16.71 15.35
C GLU A 303 -31.40 17.77 14.27
N GLU A 304 -32.25 18.80 14.21
CA GLU A 304 -32.05 19.95 13.32
C GLU A 304 -30.68 20.56 13.55
N GLU A 305 -29.95 20.82 12.49
CA GLU A 305 -28.59 21.32 12.59
C GLU A 305 -28.56 22.76 13.08
N VAL A 306 -27.76 23.03 14.13
CA VAL A 306 -27.49 24.39 14.56
C VAL A 306 -26.60 25.07 13.53
N PRO A 307 -27.06 26.17 12.90
CA PRO A 307 -26.29 26.88 11.88
C PRO A 307 -24.89 27.29 12.39
N MET A 308 -23.90 27.29 11.52
CA MET A 308 -22.50 27.54 11.90
C MET A 308 -22.32 28.95 12.51
N GLU A 309 -23.04 29.94 12.02
CA GLU A 309 -23.00 31.32 12.53
C GLU A 309 -23.55 31.46 13.95
N LYS A 310 -24.41 30.54 14.40
CA LYS A 310 -24.92 30.48 15.77
C LYS A 310 -24.04 29.69 16.73
N ARG A 311 -23.10 28.92 16.20
CA ARG A 311 -22.19 28.13 17.03
C ARG A 311 -21.13 29.03 17.69
N PRO A 312 -20.71 28.73 18.92
CA PRO A 312 -19.59 29.41 19.57
C PRO A 312 -18.32 29.37 18.74
N GLU A 313 -17.45 30.36 18.94
CA GLU A 313 -16.17 30.48 18.22
C GLU A 313 -15.30 29.22 18.33
N ILE A 314 -15.33 28.54 19.46
CA ILE A 314 -14.58 27.28 19.67
C ILE A 314 -15.12 26.12 18.80
N ASP A 315 -16.41 26.07 18.52
CA ASP A 315 -17.02 25.09 17.60
C ASP A 315 -16.64 25.41 16.15
N ARG A 316 -16.71 26.69 15.78
CA ARG A 316 -16.30 27.16 14.45
C ARG A 316 -14.84 26.90 14.18
N TRP A 317 -13.98 27.14 15.19
CA TRP A 317 -12.55 26.86 15.10
C TRP A 317 -12.27 25.38 14.84
N ILE A 318 -12.85 24.46 15.64
CA ILE A 318 -12.52 23.04 15.48
C ILE A 318 -13.06 22.47 14.16
N ILE A 319 -14.21 22.98 13.66
CA ILE A 319 -14.76 22.60 12.35
C ILE A 319 -13.91 23.18 11.21
N SER A 320 -13.41 24.41 11.34
CA SER A 320 -12.46 24.99 10.38
C SER A 320 -11.21 24.12 10.29
N LEU A 321 -10.60 23.84 11.45
CA LEU A 321 -9.38 23.02 11.51
C LEU A 321 -9.60 21.58 11.00
N LEU A 322 -10.82 21.02 11.20
CA LEU A 322 -11.19 19.72 10.65
C LEU A 322 -11.19 19.74 9.11
N ASN A 323 -11.74 20.80 8.51
CA ASN A 323 -11.76 20.93 7.05
C ASN A 323 -10.34 21.16 6.48
N THR A 324 -9.50 21.91 7.18
CA THR A 324 -8.08 22.04 6.87
C THR A 324 -7.36 20.68 6.97
N LEU A 325 -7.69 19.87 7.98
CA LEU A 325 -7.16 18.51 8.11
C LEU A 325 -7.58 17.62 6.93
N VAL A 326 -8.88 17.64 6.55
CA VAL A 326 -9.38 16.85 5.40
C VAL A 326 -8.61 17.22 4.13
N LYS A 327 -8.43 18.51 3.86
CA LYS A 327 -7.67 19.00 2.72
C LYS A 327 -6.22 18.49 2.73
N ASN A 328 -5.51 18.68 3.83
CA ASN A 328 -4.11 18.28 3.97
C ASN A 328 -3.90 16.77 3.87
N VAL A 329 -4.82 15.98 4.45
CA VAL A 329 -4.78 14.51 4.36
C VAL A 329 -5.02 14.06 2.93
N THR A 330 -6.00 14.65 2.25
CA THR A 330 -6.30 14.35 0.84
C THR A 330 -5.09 14.65 -0.05
N GLU A 331 -4.52 15.85 0.06
CA GLU A 331 -3.32 16.25 -0.71
C GLU A 331 -2.13 15.31 -0.44
N SER A 332 -1.91 14.92 0.81
CA SER A 332 -0.83 14.00 1.16
C SER A 332 -1.04 12.59 0.57
N LEU A 333 -2.26 12.07 0.61
CA LEU A 333 -2.58 10.75 0.04
C LEU A 333 -2.54 10.75 -1.49
N GLU A 334 -3.01 11.82 -2.14
CA GLU A 334 -2.89 12.02 -3.59
C GLU A 334 -1.41 12.11 -4.04
N ASP A 335 -0.54 12.61 -3.15
CA ASP A 335 0.91 12.61 -3.35
C ASP A 335 1.59 11.28 -2.98
N TYR A 336 0.84 10.25 -2.58
CA TYR A 336 1.40 8.98 -2.09
C TYR A 336 2.37 9.16 -0.91
N ASP A 337 2.12 10.16 -0.05
CA ASP A 337 2.88 10.46 1.17
C ASP A 337 2.01 10.27 2.42
N PRO A 338 1.88 9.02 2.94
CA PRO A 338 0.95 8.73 4.02
C PRO A 338 1.41 9.24 5.39
N THR A 339 2.70 9.47 5.59
CA THR A 339 3.24 9.84 6.91
C THR A 339 2.76 11.19 7.42
N PRO A 340 2.81 12.30 6.63
CA PRO A 340 2.22 13.57 7.04
C PRO A 340 0.73 13.47 7.33
N ALA A 341 -0.02 12.71 6.53
CA ALA A 341 -1.46 12.49 6.74
C ALA A 341 -1.73 11.83 8.10
N ALA A 342 -1.05 10.73 8.41
CA ALA A 342 -1.21 10.05 9.70
C ALA A 342 -0.84 10.95 10.89
N ARG A 343 0.26 11.70 10.78
CA ARG A 343 0.70 12.65 11.83
C ARG A 343 -0.29 13.80 12.03
N ALA A 344 -0.84 14.35 10.96
CA ALA A 344 -1.84 15.42 11.04
C ALA A 344 -3.12 14.95 11.74
N ILE A 345 -3.61 13.74 11.43
CA ILE A 345 -4.75 13.13 12.12
C ILE A 345 -4.44 12.93 13.61
N GLN A 346 -3.28 12.41 13.93
CA GLN A 346 -2.85 12.18 15.33
C GLN A 346 -2.77 13.48 16.12
N GLU A 347 -2.21 14.54 15.55
CA GLU A 347 -2.11 15.86 16.16
C GLU A 347 -3.50 16.46 16.37
N PHE A 348 -4.35 16.41 15.37
CA PHE A 348 -5.73 16.91 15.48
C PHE A 348 -6.48 16.23 16.62
N VAL A 349 -6.45 14.90 16.70
CA VAL A 349 -7.14 14.13 17.74
C VAL A 349 -6.59 14.44 19.13
N GLY A 350 -5.26 14.42 19.28
CA GLY A 350 -4.61 14.61 20.57
C GLY A 350 -4.65 16.05 21.05
N GLU A 351 -4.08 16.94 20.27
CA GLU A 351 -3.86 18.31 20.72
C GLU A 351 -5.09 19.21 20.55
N ASN A 352 -5.80 19.10 19.43
CA ASN A 352 -6.89 20.02 19.15
C ASN A 352 -8.25 19.50 19.67
N LEU A 353 -8.62 18.29 19.31
CA LEU A 353 -9.95 17.74 19.66
C LEU A 353 -10.03 17.37 21.15
N SER A 354 -9.13 16.53 21.64
CA SER A 354 -9.18 16.05 23.03
C SER A 354 -8.69 17.08 24.03
N ASN A 355 -7.44 17.59 23.86
CA ASN A 355 -6.80 18.45 24.86
C ASN A 355 -7.36 19.88 24.88
N TRP A 356 -7.94 20.36 23.79
CA TRP A 356 -8.54 21.69 23.74
C TRP A 356 -10.06 21.63 23.61
N TYR A 357 -10.62 21.15 22.51
CA TYR A 357 -12.05 21.23 22.29
C TYR A 357 -12.86 20.52 23.39
N VAL A 358 -12.65 19.22 23.58
CA VAL A 358 -13.40 18.44 24.58
C VAL A 358 -13.10 18.96 26.00
N ARG A 359 -11.84 19.17 26.31
CA ARG A 359 -11.44 19.60 27.67
C ARG A 359 -12.07 20.93 28.08
N LEU A 360 -12.13 21.91 27.19
CA LEU A 360 -12.70 23.23 27.48
C LEU A 360 -14.23 23.24 27.48
N ASN A 361 -14.85 22.33 26.73
CA ASN A 361 -16.28 22.26 26.55
C ASN A 361 -17.01 21.25 27.47
N ARG A 362 -16.32 20.53 28.37
CA ARG A 362 -16.92 19.52 29.25
C ARG A 362 -18.20 20.00 29.95
N LYS A 363 -18.22 21.24 30.40
CA LYS A 363 -19.38 21.83 31.11
C LYS A 363 -20.62 21.90 30.24
N ARG A 364 -20.49 22.04 28.92
CA ARG A 364 -21.59 22.08 27.97
C ARG A 364 -22.32 20.73 27.91
N PHE A 365 -21.58 19.61 28.10
CA PHE A 365 -22.13 18.26 28.11
C PHE A 365 -22.72 17.86 29.49
N TRP A 366 -22.24 18.45 30.59
CA TRP A 366 -22.66 18.07 31.96
C TRP A 366 -23.99 18.70 32.40
N GLY A 367 -24.44 19.76 31.79
CA GLY A 367 -25.68 20.46 32.17
C GLY A 367 -26.92 19.62 31.88
N GLY A 368 -27.99 19.80 32.67
CA GLY A 368 -29.30 19.22 32.39
C GLY A 368 -30.03 19.90 31.23
N GLY A 369 -30.83 19.13 30.50
CA GLY A 369 -31.61 19.63 29.35
C GLY A 369 -30.79 19.88 28.10
N MET A 370 -31.42 19.87 26.92
CA MET A 370 -30.83 20.10 25.63
C MET A 370 -31.02 21.55 25.20
N SER A 371 -30.02 22.40 25.44
CA SER A 371 -30.00 23.77 24.92
C SER A 371 -29.40 23.79 23.50
N GLU A 372 -29.65 24.89 22.74
CA GLU A 372 -29.05 25.08 21.41
C GLU A 372 -27.53 25.02 21.46
N ASP A 373 -26.89 25.60 22.50
CA ASP A 373 -25.45 25.54 22.71
C ASP A 373 -24.96 24.10 22.98
N LYS A 374 -25.69 23.34 23.79
CA LYS A 374 -25.36 21.93 24.07
C LYS A 374 -25.52 21.07 22.79
N LEU A 375 -26.59 21.30 22.04
CA LEU A 375 -26.82 20.62 20.77
C LEU A 375 -25.71 20.93 19.76
N ALA A 376 -25.27 22.19 19.65
CA ALA A 376 -24.15 22.58 18.83
C ALA A 376 -22.86 21.85 19.22
N ALA A 377 -22.60 21.68 20.52
CA ALA A 377 -21.46 20.94 21.00
C ALA A 377 -21.50 19.45 20.61
N TYR A 378 -22.66 18.78 20.72
CA TYR A 378 -22.84 17.41 20.28
C TYR A 378 -22.64 17.25 18.78
N GLN A 379 -23.28 18.10 17.98
CA GLN A 379 -23.16 18.06 16.52
C GLN A 379 -21.72 18.31 16.05
N THR A 380 -21.01 19.23 16.69
CA THR A 380 -19.62 19.53 16.39
C THR A 380 -18.71 18.32 16.73
N LEU A 381 -18.87 17.74 17.94
CA LEU A 381 -18.05 16.59 18.34
C LEU A 381 -18.37 15.34 17.50
N TYR A 382 -19.65 15.11 17.18
CA TYR A 382 -20.07 14.04 16.29
C TYR A 382 -19.38 14.16 14.91
N THR A 383 -19.46 15.34 14.31
CA THR A 383 -18.82 15.61 13.00
C THR A 383 -17.32 15.38 13.05
N CYS A 384 -16.63 15.82 14.12
CA CYS A 384 -15.21 15.57 14.27
C CYS A 384 -14.87 14.06 14.37
N LEU A 385 -15.63 13.31 15.18
CA LEU A 385 -15.39 11.88 15.36
C LEU A 385 -15.67 11.09 14.09
N GLU A 386 -16.78 11.38 13.41
CA GLU A 386 -17.15 10.74 12.14
C GLU A 386 -16.07 10.98 11.07
N THR A 387 -15.70 12.25 10.86
CA THR A 387 -14.70 12.62 9.83
C THR A 387 -13.33 12.05 10.15
N VAL A 388 -12.85 12.16 11.39
CA VAL A 388 -11.57 11.56 11.82
C VAL A 388 -11.55 10.05 11.58
N THR A 389 -12.64 9.38 11.85
CA THR A 389 -12.79 7.93 11.64
C THR A 389 -12.65 7.57 10.17
N MET A 390 -13.29 8.33 9.29
CA MET A 390 -13.20 8.14 7.84
C MET A 390 -11.78 8.44 7.30
N LEU A 391 -11.13 9.50 7.79
CA LEU A 391 -9.75 9.85 7.42
C LEU A 391 -8.74 8.80 7.92
N ALA A 392 -8.96 8.21 9.09
CA ALA A 392 -8.08 7.22 9.69
C ALA A 392 -8.25 5.80 9.13
N ALA A 393 -9.38 5.51 8.45
CA ALA A 393 -9.73 4.17 7.97
C ALA A 393 -8.65 3.49 7.10
N PRO A 394 -7.97 4.16 6.17
CA PRO A 394 -6.89 3.54 5.39
C PRO A 394 -5.69 3.09 6.24
N PHE A 395 -5.47 3.72 7.38
CA PHE A 395 -4.34 3.44 8.28
C PHE A 395 -4.72 2.48 9.40
N ALA A 396 -5.87 2.69 10.03
CA ALA A 396 -6.38 1.99 11.20
C ALA A 396 -7.79 1.43 10.94
N PRO A 397 -7.89 0.38 10.09
CA PRO A 397 -9.17 -0.09 9.55
C PRO A 397 -10.16 -0.57 10.61
N PHE A 398 -9.69 -1.24 11.67
CA PHE A 398 -10.58 -1.92 12.61
C PHE A 398 -11.26 -0.97 13.60
N ILE A 399 -10.51 -0.08 14.24
CA ILE A 399 -11.08 0.89 15.18
C ILE A 399 -11.94 1.93 14.43
N SER A 400 -11.52 2.29 13.22
CA SER A 400 -12.26 3.23 12.37
C SER A 400 -13.61 2.65 12.00
N ASP A 401 -13.65 1.41 11.52
CA ASP A 401 -14.90 0.75 11.17
C ASP A 401 -15.82 0.59 12.37
N ARG A 402 -15.27 0.24 13.53
CA ARG A 402 -16.05 0.11 14.76
C ARG A 402 -16.70 1.42 15.18
N ILE A 403 -15.95 2.52 15.24
CA ILE A 403 -16.51 3.82 15.66
C ILE A 403 -17.53 4.32 14.62
N PHE A 404 -17.22 4.18 13.32
CA PHE A 404 -18.14 4.55 12.24
C PHE A 404 -19.47 3.79 12.36
N THR A 405 -19.40 2.48 12.51
CA THR A 405 -20.59 1.63 12.62
C THR A 405 -21.42 1.99 13.86
N ASP A 406 -20.77 2.21 15.00
CA ASP A 406 -21.46 2.58 16.26
C ASP A 406 -22.14 3.96 16.11
N LEU A 407 -21.50 4.95 15.49
CA LEU A 407 -22.09 6.27 15.23
C LEU A 407 -23.25 6.18 14.24
N ASN A 408 -23.07 5.44 13.16
CA ASN A 408 -24.07 5.30 12.10
C ASN A 408 -25.29 4.48 12.55
N ALA A 409 -25.13 3.51 13.43
CA ALA A 409 -26.24 2.70 13.96
C ALA A 409 -27.32 3.58 14.64
N VAL A 410 -26.92 4.70 15.23
CA VAL A 410 -27.84 5.64 15.91
C VAL A 410 -28.31 6.74 14.93
N SER A 411 -27.39 7.34 14.20
CA SER A 411 -27.69 8.49 13.33
C SER A 411 -28.36 8.09 12.01
N GLY A 412 -27.95 6.96 11.42
CA GLY A 412 -28.41 6.54 10.09
C GLY A 412 -28.03 7.51 8.97
N ARG A 413 -26.92 8.25 9.12
CA ARG A 413 -26.47 9.24 8.13
C ARG A 413 -25.91 8.60 6.87
N HIS A 414 -25.27 7.42 7.01
CA HIS A 414 -24.66 6.68 5.92
C HIS A 414 -25.49 5.43 5.59
N LYS A 415 -25.57 5.10 4.31
CA LYS A 415 -26.19 3.86 3.82
C LYS A 415 -25.21 2.69 3.84
N ASP A 416 -23.93 3.01 3.97
CA ASP A 416 -22.82 2.05 3.89
C ASP A 416 -22.72 1.26 5.20
N GLU A 417 -22.50 -0.06 5.07
CA GLU A 417 -22.39 -0.96 6.21
C GLU A 417 -21.04 -0.84 6.92
N SER A 418 -20.04 -0.27 6.27
CA SER A 418 -18.67 -0.13 6.74
C SER A 418 -18.07 1.19 6.28
N VAL A 419 -17.17 1.74 7.09
CA VAL A 419 -16.39 2.93 6.72
C VAL A 419 -15.58 2.71 5.43
N HIS A 420 -15.23 1.46 5.14
CA HIS A 420 -14.45 1.10 3.95
C HIS A 420 -15.26 1.12 2.65
N LEU A 421 -16.57 1.21 2.74
CA LEU A 421 -17.49 1.35 1.60
C LEU A 421 -17.98 2.80 1.45
N ALA A 422 -17.82 3.62 2.48
CA ALA A 422 -18.20 5.02 2.48
C ALA A 422 -17.24 5.87 1.63
N ALA A 423 -17.75 6.96 1.07
CA ALA A 423 -16.94 7.92 0.34
C ALA A 423 -15.93 8.61 1.27
N PHE A 424 -14.71 8.83 0.76
CA PHE A 424 -13.69 9.56 1.51
C PHE A 424 -14.14 11.02 1.75
N PRO A 425 -13.88 11.62 2.92
CA PRO A 425 -14.33 12.96 3.24
C PRO A 425 -13.82 14.02 2.27
N THR A 426 -14.66 14.97 1.94
CA THR A 426 -14.31 16.14 1.13
C THR A 426 -14.34 17.39 1.99
N ALA A 427 -13.32 18.24 1.89
CA ALA A 427 -13.25 19.50 2.63
C ALA A 427 -14.29 20.50 2.11
N ASP A 428 -15.03 21.14 3.00
CA ASP A 428 -15.82 22.33 2.69
C ASP A 428 -14.96 23.58 2.96
N GLU A 429 -14.36 24.11 1.89
CA GLU A 429 -13.46 25.28 2.00
C GLU A 429 -14.15 26.53 2.53
N ARG A 430 -15.49 26.62 2.45
CA ARG A 430 -16.27 27.75 2.99
C ARG A 430 -16.25 27.79 4.52
N LEU A 431 -15.97 26.66 5.17
CA LEU A 431 -15.88 26.54 6.61
C LEU A 431 -14.45 26.78 7.14
N ILE A 432 -13.47 26.96 6.25
CA ILE A 432 -12.07 27.22 6.65
C ILE A 432 -11.91 28.72 6.96
N ASP A 433 -11.61 29.02 8.22
CA ASP A 433 -11.23 30.36 8.71
C ASP A 433 -9.77 30.35 9.18
N ALA A 434 -8.87 30.57 8.23
CA ALA A 434 -7.43 30.53 8.48
C ALA A 434 -7.00 31.53 9.57
N ARG A 435 -7.68 32.69 9.71
CA ARG A 435 -7.39 33.67 10.75
C ARG A 435 -7.76 33.15 12.13
N LEU A 436 -8.91 32.50 12.25
CA LEU A 436 -9.35 31.90 13.51
C LEU A 436 -8.40 30.74 13.92
N GLU A 437 -7.98 29.91 12.96
CA GLU A 437 -7.02 28.84 13.19
C GLU A 437 -5.68 29.40 13.70
N GLU A 438 -5.15 30.46 13.09
CA GLU A 438 -3.92 31.13 13.51
C GLU A 438 -4.03 31.72 14.92
N MET A 439 -5.13 32.42 15.20
CA MET A 439 -5.41 33.00 16.53
C MET A 439 -5.44 31.90 17.61
N MET A 440 -6.11 30.79 17.34
CA MET A 440 -6.21 29.68 18.28
C MET A 440 -4.86 28.95 18.44
N SER A 441 -4.08 28.78 17.37
CA SER A 441 -2.74 28.22 17.43
C SER A 441 -1.83 29.09 18.32
N LEU A 442 -1.91 30.41 18.17
CA LEU A 442 -1.16 31.35 19.03
C LEU A 442 -1.60 31.24 20.50
N ALA A 443 -2.92 31.17 20.76
CA ALA A 443 -3.46 31.01 22.10
C ALA A 443 -2.98 29.69 22.76
N GLN A 444 -2.93 28.60 22.01
CA GLN A 444 -2.41 27.31 22.45
C GLN A 444 -0.92 27.40 22.81
N LYS A 445 -0.12 28.01 21.93
CA LYS A 445 1.33 28.20 22.15
C LYS A 445 1.60 29.07 23.41
N VAL A 446 0.91 30.20 23.53
CA VAL A 446 1.05 31.07 24.69
C VAL A 446 0.64 30.35 25.98
N SER A 447 -0.47 29.64 25.99
CA SER A 447 -0.93 28.84 27.13
C SER A 447 0.10 27.80 27.55
N SER A 448 0.66 27.07 26.58
CA SER A 448 1.69 26.05 26.81
C SER A 448 2.97 26.66 27.39
N MET A 449 3.41 27.82 26.88
CA MET A 449 4.57 28.53 27.37
C MET A 449 4.36 29.03 28.83
N VAL A 450 3.20 29.57 29.11
CA VAL A 450 2.84 30.00 30.46
C VAL A 450 2.84 28.84 31.45
N LEU A 451 2.25 27.71 31.07
CA LEU A 451 2.25 26.49 31.89
C LEU A 451 3.67 25.95 32.13
N ALA A 452 4.52 25.98 31.11
CA ALA A 452 5.92 25.57 31.21
C ALA A 452 6.71 26.51 32.18
N LEU A 453 6.52 27.83 32.05
CA LEU A 453 7.15 28.81 32.95
C LEU A 453 6.67 28.65 34.41
N ARG A 454 5.36 28.44 34.63
CA ARG A 454 4.79 28.15 35.94
C ARG A 454 5.42 26.89 36.56
N ARG A 455 5.60 25.84 35.78
CA ARG A 455 6.25 24.63 36.24
C ARG A 455 7.70 24.86 36.62
N LYS A 456 8.46 25.62 35.81
CA LYS A 456 9.87 25.96 36.06
C LYS A 456 10.08 26.67 37.36
N VAL A 457 9.13 27.53 37.77
CA VAL A 457 9.20 28.32 39.03
C VAL A 457 8.28 27.80 40.13
N SER A 458 7.73 26.55 39.96
CA SER A 458 6.90 25.88 40.95
C SER A 458 5.61 26.64 41.33
N ILE A 459 5.08 27.52 40.47
CA ILE A 459 3.80 28.20 40.67
C ILE A 459 2.65 27.26 40.26
N LYS A 460 1.72 27.04 41.18
CA LYS A 460 0.52 26.20 40.87
C LYS A 460 -0.33 26.80 39.76
N VAL A 461 -0.87 25.98 38.88
CA VAL A 461 -1.70 26.42 37.73
C VAL A 461 -2.89 27.29 38.19
N ARG A 462 -3.51 26.97 39.34
CA ARG A 462 -4.66 27.70 39.89
C ARG A 462 -4.32 28.96 40.68
N GLN A 463 -3.01 29.28 40.88
CA GLN A 463 -2.63 30.50 41.53
C GLN A 463 -2.81 31.68 40.58
N PRO A 464 -3.64 32.68 40.90
CA PRO A 464 -3.81 33.83 40.02
C PRO A 464 -2.51 34.66 39.95
N LEU A 465 -2.27 35.24 38.80
CA LEU A 465 -1.20 36.20 38.54
C LEU A 465 -1.80 37.46 37.95
N THR A 466 -1.23 38.62 38.26
CA THR A 466 -1.77 39.91 37.84
C THR A 466 -1.56 40.24 36.36
N LYS A 467 -0.49 39.68 35.73
CA LYS A 467 -0.16 39.95 34.34
C LYS A 467 0.68 38.86 33.71
N ILE A 468 0.62 38.77 32.41
CA ILE A 468 1.50 38.01 31.54
C ILE A 468 2.15 39.01 30.59
N LEU A 469 3.48 38.94 30.45
CA LEU A 469 4.24 39.74 29.49
C LEU A 469 4.60 38.83 28.30
N ILE A 470 4.16 39.21 27.13
CA ILE A 470 4.42 38.47 25.86
C ILE A 470 5.26 39.42 25.00
N PRO A 471 6.55 39.09 24.74
CA PRO A 471 7.35 39.89 23.81
C PRO A 471 6.76 39.66 22.39
N VAL A 472 6.45 40.74 21.71
CA VAL A 472 6.04 40.74 20.30
C VAL A 472 7.23 41.35 19.54
N LEU A 473 7.70 40.63 18.51
CA LEU A 473 8.64 41.22 17.55
C LEU A 473 7.78 41.89 16.48
N ASP A 474 8.01 43.17 16.27
CA ASP A 474 7.38 43.99 15.23
C ASP A 474 7.73 43.50 13.84
#